data_989d74566cd1ecc85673f0c43f52bdea
#
_entry.id   989d74566cd1ecc85673f0c43f52bdea
#
_cell.length_a   1.000
_cell.length_b   1.000
_cell.length_c   1.000
_cell.angle_alpha   90.00
_cell.angle_beta   90.00
_cell.angle_gamma   90.00
#
_symmetry.space_group_name_H-M   'P 1'
#
loop_
_entity.id
_entity.type
_entity.pdbx_description
1 polymer ?
#
loop_
_entity_poly.entity_id
_entity_poly.type
_entity_poly.pdbx_seq_one_letter_code
_entity_poly.pdbx_strand_id
1 'polypeptide(L)'
;MNSEKQYIDLFEANRDVISAHSTAVMNVLREAAFEDFKRLGFPTRKTEKYKYTDISKLFEPDFGLNLQRLPIPINPYEVFSCDVPRLSTANHFVVNDAFLHPTMPHKQLPDGVVITSLCEYAEKNPDFIAKYYGKLASTAEDGVTALNTMLAQDGLLVYVPRGVKLEQTIQVINILHAEVDLMVNRRVLIIVEPQAEAKFLFCDHTFDDRHFLATQVIEAFVGDNARLDLYCMEETHEKNVRVSSVYIEQQASSRVNHNVITLHNGVTRNNVTLTFRGEGAECNLSGCVIADKKQHVDNNTVIDHAVPNCNSHELYKYVLGDESVGAFAGLVLVRQDAQHTDSEMRNQNICATKKAHMYTQPMLEIYADDVKCSHGSTVGQLNDAALFYMRQRGVSEKEAKLLLEFAFINEVIDQMDLEPLRERLHHLVEKRFRGEFDRCEGCRKTQ
;
A
#
# COMPACT_ATOMS: atom_id res chain seq x y z
N MET A 1 7.00 28.78 -4.17
CA MET A 1 5.96 28.93 -3.12
C MET A 1 6.25 27.82 -2.10
N ASN A 2 6.08 28.04 -0.81
CA ASN A 2 6.28 26.92 0.12
C ASN A 2 5.12 25.95 -0.09
N SER A 3 5.41 24.68 -0.37
CA SER A 3 4.38 23.66 -0.69
C SER A 3 3.37 23.50 0.45
N GLU A 4 3.80 23.62 1.71
CA GLU A 4 2.90 23.53 2.86
C GLU A 4 1.87 24.65 2.88
N LYS A 5 2.30 25.90 2.53
CA LYS A 5 1.43 27.05 2.57
C LYS A 5 0.23 26.92 1.64
N GLN A 6 0.41 26.34 0.43
CA GLN A 6 -0.73 26.18 -0.49
C GLN A 6 -1.83 25.30 0.10
N TYR A 7 -1.47 24.21 0.84
CA TYR A 7 -2.46 23.33 1.46
C TYR A 7 -3.07 23.91 2.74
N ILE A 8 -2.30 24.73 3.49
CA ILE A 8 -2.82 25.48 4.63
C ILE A 8 -3.87 26.49 4.16
N ASP A 9 -3.51 27.33 3.18
CA ASP A 9 -4.42 28.36 2.62
C ASP A 9 -5.67 27.69 1.99
N LEU A 10 -5.49 26.55 1.29
CA LEU A 10 -6.58 25.79 0.70
C LEU A 10 -7.56 25.28 1.76
N PHE A 11 -7.05 24.70 2.84
CA PHE A 11 -7.91 24.18 3.91
C PHE A 11 -8.65 25.32 4.63
N GLU A 12 -7.96 26.40 4.96
CA GLU A 12 -8.57 27.57 5.61
C GLU A 12 -9.69 28.19 4.78
N ALA A 13 -9.51 28.27 3.46
CA ALA A 13 -10.51 28.79 2.54
C ALA A 13 -11.72 27.86 2.30
N ASN A 14 -11.59 26.55 2.56
CA ASN A 14 -12.59 25.55 2.18
C ASN A 14 -13.06 24.67 3.35
N ARG A 15 -12.80 25.03 4.61
CA ARG A 15 -13.17 24.23 5.81
C ARG A 15 -14.65 23.80 5.79
N ASP A 16 -15.53 24.73 5.50
CA ASP A 16 -16.98 24.46 5.51
C ASP A 16 -17.38 23.49 4.40
N VAL A 17 -16.81 23.64 3.22
CA VAL A 17 -17.06 22.73 2.07
C VAL A 17 -16.54 21.33 2.37
N ILE A 18 -15.32 21.21 2.89
CA ILE A 18 -14.73 19.93 3.24
C ILE A 18 -15.58 19.23 4.32
N SER A 19 -16.00 19.98 5.33
CA SER A 19 -16.79 19.44 6.45
C SER A 19 -18.22 19.08 6.06
N ALA A 20 -18.84 19.86 5.14
CA ALA A 20 -20.20 19.61 4.65
C ALA A 20 -20.32 18.31 3.82
N HIS A 21 -19.23 17.90 3.18
CA HIS A 21 -19.17 16.67 2.39
C HIS A 21 -18.50 15.50 3.13
N SER A 22 -18.62 15.48 4.46
CA SER A 22 -18.03 14.46 5.33
C SER A 22 -18.88 14.25 6.57
N THR A 23 -18.48 13.34 7.46
CA THR A 23 -19.24 13.02 8.68
C THR A 23 -18.67 13.68 9.93
N ALA A 24 -19.49 13.78 10.98
CA ALA A 24 -19.06 14.30 12.28
C ALA A 24 -17.84 13.56 12.84
N VAL A 25 -17.78 12.24 12.66
CA VAL A 25 -16.65 11.40 13.13
C VAL A 25 -15.33 11.79 12.47
N MET A 26 -15.35 12.03 11.16
CA MET A 26 -14.16 12.48 10.43
C MET A 26 -13.83 13.93 10.75
N ASN A 27 -14.84 14.79 10.87
CA ASN A 27 -14.65 16.21 11.09
C ASN A 27 -14.03 16.53 12.45
N VAL A 28 -14.31 15.73 13.48
CA VAL A 28 -13.71 15.90 14.84
C VAL A 28 -12.18 15.86 14.80
N LEU A 29 -11.58 15.09 13.89
CA LEU A 29 -10.12 14.94 13.80
C LEU A 29 -9.44 16.02 12.94
N ARG A 30 -10.20 16.75 12.10
CA ARG A 30 -9.62 17.66 11.08
C ARG A 30 -8.83 18.80 11.68
N GLU A 31 -9.34 19.42 12.73
CA GLU A 31 -8.67 20.58 13.31
C GLU A 31 -7.35 20.19 13.97
N ALA A 32 -7.32 19.07 14.69
CA ALA A 32 -6.08 18.53 15.25
C ALA A 32 -5.07 18.16 14.14
N ALA A 33 -5.55 17.52 13.07
CA ALA A 33 -4.72 17.19 11.92
C ALA A 33 -4.17 18.43 11.20
N PHE A 34 -4.98 19.49 11.08
CA PHE A 34 -4.55 20.74 10.50
C PHE A 34 -3.45 21.42 11.32
N GLU A 35 -3.60 21.48 12.66
CA GLU A 35 -2.56 22.05 13.53
C GLU A 35 -1.28 21.17 13.52
N ASP A 36 -1.41 19.86 13.45
CA ASP A 36 -0.28 18.96 13.27
C ASP A 36 0.42 19.19 11.92
N PHE A 37 -0.33 19.34 10.82
CA PHE A 37 0.24 19.66 9.52
C PHE A 37 0.97 21.01 9.51
N LYS A 38 0.41 22.04 10.13
CA LYS A 38 1.07 23.35 10.28
C LYS A 38 2.38 23.26 11.05
N ARG A 39 2.41 22.41 12.08
CA ARG A 39 3.61 22.20 12.93
C ARG A 39 4.67 21.35 12.23
N LEU A 40 4.27 20.27 11.56
CA LEU A 40 5.19 19.29 10.97
C LEU A 40 5.64 19.68 9.56
N GLY A 41 4.73 20.23 8.74
CA GLY A 41 4.90 20.37 7.31
C GLY A 41 5.09 19.03 6.59
N PHE A 42 5.61 19.11 5.37
CA PHE A 42 6.04 17.89 4.67
C PHE A 42 7.39 17.40 5.20
N PRO A 43 7.55 16.08 5.35
CA PRO A 43 8.83 15.53 5.75
C PRO A 43 9.90 15.84 4.68
N THR A 44 11.08 16.16 5.15
CA THR A 44 12.23 16.47 4.30
C THR A 44 13.26 15.33 4.38
N ARG A 45 14.28 15.35 3.53
CA ARG A 45 15.41 14.43 3.61
C ARG A 45 16.19 14.48 4.95
N LYS A 46 15.92 15.47 5.81
CA LYS A 46 16.46 15.51 7.17
C LYS A 46 15.69 14.65 8.16
N THR A 47 14.45 14.31 7.81
CA THR A 47 13.64 13.34 8.56
C THR A 47 14.14 11.94 8.22
N GLU A 48 14.66 11.19 9.19
CA GLU A 48 15.31 9.88 8.95
C GLU A 48 14.45 8.94 8.10
N LYS A 49 13.17 8.83 8.42
CA LYS A 49 12.17 8.02 7.71
C LYS A 49 12.04 8.39 6.22
N TYR A 50 12.37 9.64 5.81
CA TYR A 50 12.21 10.15 4.44
C TYR A 50 13.54 10.54 3.77
N LYS A 51 14.66 10.09 4.31
CA LYS A 51 16.00 10.46 3.87
C LYS A 51 16.26 10.27 2.36
N TYR A 52 15.63 9.26 1.76
CA TYR A 52 15.85 8.89 0.37
C TYR A 52 14.77 9.40 -0.59
N THR A 53 13.70 9.99 -0.08
CA THR A 53 12.58 10.53 -0.89
C THR A 53 12.22 11.95 -0.47
N ASP A 54 12.35 12.89 -1.40
CA ASP A 54 12.03 14.30 -1.16
C ASP A 54 10.52 14.52 -1.37
N ILE A 55 9.77 14.28 -0.29
CA ILE A 55 8.30 14.35 -0.31
C ILE A 55 7.83 15.78 -0.62
N SER A 56 8.46 16.81 -0.07
CA SER A 56 7.98 18.21 -0.22
C SER A 56 7.89 18.63 -1.68
N LYS A 57 8.83 18.18 -2.53
CA LYS A 57 8.83 18.46 -3.97
C LYS A 57 7.68 17.80 -4.72
N LEU A 58 7.22 16.65 -4.26
CA LEU A 58 6.12 15.92 -4.90
C LEU A 58 4.79 16.66 -4.73
N PHE A 59 4.69 17.51 -3.70
CA PHE A 59 3.50 18.30 -3.38
C PHE A 59 3.58 19.76 -3.85
N GLU A 60 4.67 20.17 -4.52
CA GLU A 60 4.82 21.55 -5.05
C GLU A 60 3.86 21.88 -6.21
N PRO A 61 3.55 20.95 -7.15
CA PRO A 61 2.63 21.25 -8.23
C PRO A 61 1.23 21.64 -7.72
N ASP A 62 0.57 22.52 -8.47
CA ASP A 62 -0.81 22.92 -8.19
C ASP A 62 -1.78 21.86 -8.74
N PHE A 63 -2.25 21.00 -7.86
CA PHE A 63 -3.21 19.96 -8.18
C PHE A 63 -4.64 20.44 -7.93
N GLY A 64 -5.56 20.10 -8.82
CA GLY A 64 -6.99 20.19 -8.53
C GLY A 64 -7.40 19.23 -7.41
N LEU A 65 -8.44 19.57 -6.65
CA LEU A 65 -9.10 18.71 -5.67
C LEU A 65 -10.61 18.75 -5.87
N ASN A 66 -11.26 17.60 -5.77
CA ASN A 66 -12.72 17.50 -5.88
C ASN A 66 -13.42 17.76 -4.53
N LEU A 67 -13.21 18.94 -3.93
CA LEU A 67 -13.76 19.29 -2.62
C LEU A 67 -15.28 19.37 -2.61
N GLN A 68 -15.91 19.69 -3.76
CA GLN A 68 -17.36 19.74 -3.92
C GLN A 68 -17.99 18.37 -4.17
N ARG A 69 -17.21 17.30 -4.21
CA ARG A 69 -17.66 15.93 -4.50
C ARG A 69 -18.48 15.83 -5.78
N LEU A 70 -18.05 16.57 -6.83
CA LEU A 70 -18.70 16.49 -8.13
C LEU A 70 -18.72 15.06 -8.67
N PRO A 71 -19.81 14.63 -9.30
CA PRO A 71 -19.89 13.30 -9.90
C PRO A 71 -18.78 13.05 -10.91
N ILE A 72 -18.17 11.89 -10.84
CA ILE A 72 -17.11 11.48 -11.77
C ILE A 72 -17.79 10.76 -12.95
N PRO A 73 -17.63 11.22 -14.21
CA PRO A 73 -18.40 10.72 -15.35
C PRO A 73 -17.81 9.41 -15.89
N ILE A 74 -17.67 8.39 -15.05
CA ILE A 74 -17.19 7.07 -15.44
C ILE A 74 -18.02 5.99 -14.71
N ASN A 75 -18.41 4.95 -15.45
CA ASN A 75 -18.93 3.72 -14.86
C ASN A 75 -17.83 2.65 -14.93
N PRO A 76 -17.07 2.43 -13.85
CA PRO A 76 -15.97 1.48 -13.87
C PRO A 76 -16.44 0.03 -14.08
N TYR A 77 -17.67 -0.32 -13.72
CA TYR A 77 -18.24 -1.64 -13.96
C TYR A 77 -18.41 -1.96 -15.46
N GLU A 78 -18.46 -0.94 -16.31
CA GLU A 78 -18.55 -1.10 -17.77
C GLU A 78 -17.17 -1.15 -18.43
N VAL A 79 -16.19 -0.43 -17.89
CA VAL A 79 -14.89 -0.22 -18.55
C VAL A 79 -13.77 -1.08 -17.97
N PHE A 80 -13.95 -1.64 -16.77
CA PHE A 80 -12.98 -2.51 -16.12
C PHE A 80 -13.49 -3.93 -15.92
N SER A 81 -12.61 -4.90 -16.08
CA SER A 81 -12.80 -6.28 -15.63
C SER A 81 -11.50 -6.76 -15.02
N CYS A 82 -11.60 -7.50 -13.93
CA CYS A 82 -10.41 -8.17 -13.41
C CYS A 82 -9.94 -9.23 -14.42
N ASP A 83 -8.68 -9.18 -14.78
CA ASP A 83 -8.06 -10.14 -15.70
C ASP A 83 -7.31 -11.27 -14.97
N VAL A 84 -7.40 -11.34 -13.63
CA VAL A 84 -6.88 -12.47 -12.85
C VAL A 84 -7.76 -13.69 -13.11
N PRO A 85 -7.27 -14.72 -13.85
CA PRO A 85 -8.07 -15.88 -14.20
C PRO A 85 -8.52 -16.65 -12.95
N ARG A 86 -9.76 -17.13 -12.94
CA ARG A 86 -10.34 -17.94 -11.85
C ARG A 86 -10.43 -17.23 -10.50
N LEU A 87 -10.10 -15.95 -10.43
CA LEU A 87 -10.31 -15.19 -9.22
C LEU A 87 -11.79 -14.83 -9.12
N SER A 88 -12.52 -15.58 -8.31
CA SER A 88 -13.91 -15.24 -7.96
C SER A 88 -13.87 -14.11 -6.93
N THR A 89 -13.99 -12.88 -7.39
CA THR A 89 -13.95 -11.70 -6.52
C THR A 89 -15.28 -10.97 -6.48
N ALA A 90 -15.55 -10.34 -5.34
CA ALA A 90 -16.49 -9.24 -5.28
C ALA A 90 -15.70 -7.96 -5.62
N ASN A 91 -15.94 -7.41 -6.81
CA ASN A 91 -15.23 -6.21 -7.27
C ASN A 91 -15.89 -4.96 -6.70
N HIS A 92 -15.08 -4.15 -6.04
CA HIS A 92 -15.47 -2.84 -5.55
C HIS A 92 -14.57 -1.78 -6.17
N PHE A 93 -15.12 -0.61 -6.47
CA PHE A 93 -14.38 0.46 -7.11
C PHE A 93 -14.29 1.68 -6.22
N VAL A 94 -13.08 2.24 -6.16
CA VAL A 94 -12.83 3.58 -5.63
C VAL A 94 -12.31 4.42 -6.80
N VAL A 95 -13.10 5.37 -7.26
CA VAL A 95 -12.68 6.30 -8.31
C VAL A 95 -12.21 7.59 -7.65
N ASN A 96 -10.96 7.93 -7.91
CA ASN A 96 -10.23 8.97 -7.19
C ASN A 96 -10.23 8.67 -5.68
N ASP A 97 -11.09 9.31 -4.89
CA ASP A 97 -11.28 9.11 -3.45
C ASP A 97 -12.74 8.79 -3.08
N ALA A 98 -13.59 8.47 -4.07
CA ALA A 98 -14.99 8.14 -3.89
C ALA A 98 -15.24 6.64 -4.05
N PHE A 99 -15.84 6.01 -3.02
CA PHE A 99 -16.37 4.66 -3.16
C PHE A 99 -17.61 4.69 -4.07
N LEU A 100 -17.63 3.79 -5.06
CA LEU A 100 -18.77 3.66 -5.97
C LEU A 100 -19.56 2.40 -5.64
N HIS A 101 -20.86 2.60 -5.37
CA HIS A 101 -21.77 1.49 -5.14
C HIS A 101 -21.91 0.62 -6.39
N PRO A 102 -21.97 -0.72 -6.21
CA PRO A 102 -22.22 -1.64 -7.30
C PRO A 102 -23.53 -1.36 -8.00
N THR A 103 -23.50 -1.25 -9.32
CA THR A 103 -24.71 -1.08 -10.15
C THR A 103 -25.42 -2.41 -10.44
N MET A 104 -24.76 -3.54 -10.19
CA MET A 104 -25.34 -4.88 -10.37
C MET A 104 -25.31 -5.65 -9.04
N PRO A 105 -26.27 -6.56 -8.81
CA PRO A 105 -26.25 -7.42 -7.63
C PRO A 105 -24.98 -8.28 -7.65
N HIS A 106 -24.13 -8.09 -6.67
CA HIS A 106 -23.00 -8.96 -6.43
C HIS A 106 -23.45 -10.29 -5.79
N LYS A 107 -22.61 -11.32 -5.91
CA LYS A 107 -22.76 -12.51 -5.09
C LYS A 107 -22.92 -12.07 -3.63
N GLN A 108 -23.94 -12.61 -2.99
CA GLN A 108 -24.26 -12.22 -1.61
C GLN A 108 -23.04 -12.49 -0.71
N LEU A 109 -22.53 -11.44 -0.08
CA LEU A 109 -21.55 -11.58 0.98
C LEU A 109 -22.20 -12.28 2.19
N PRO A 110 -21.42 -12.99 3.03
CA PRO A 110 -21.96 -13.56 4.26
C PRO A 110 -22.64 -12.50 5.12
N ASP A 111 -23.63 -12.93 5.90
CA ASP A 111 -24.42 -12.03 6.76
C ASP A 111 -23.52 -11.21 7.70
N GLY A 112 -23.79 -9.93 7.77
CA GLY A 112 -23.08 -8.99 8.62
C GLY A 112 -21.77 -8.43 8.05
N VAL A 113 -21.29 -8.93 6.92
CA VAL A 113 -20.14 -8.33 6.23
C VAL A 113 -20.57 -7.01 5.58
N VAL A 114 -19.78 -5.96 5.82
CA VAL A 114 -20.03 -4.62 5.28
C VAL A 114 -18.86 -4.17 4.42
N ILE A 115 -19.16 -3.75 3.19
CA ILE A 115 -18.22 -3.07 2.30
C ILE A 115 -18.96 -1.89 1.69
N THR A 116 -18.61 -0.68 2.10
CA THR A 116 -19.40 0.52 1.75
C THR A 116 -18.55 1.80 1.90
N SER A 117 -19.15 2.95 1.55
CA SER A 117 -18.60 4.25 1.89
C SER A 117 -18.47 4.38 3.42
N LEU A 118 -17.31 4.87 3.85
CA LEU A 118 -17.04 5.13 5.26
C LEU A 118 -17.99 6.19 5.82
N CYS A 119 -18.29 7.24 5.04
CA CYS A 119 -19.21 8.28 5.40
C CYS A 119 -20.63 7.75 5.61
N GLU A 120 -21.17 7.02 4.65
CA GLU A 120 -22.53 6.48 4.74
C GLU A 120 -22.72 5.56 5.95
N TYR A 121 -21.71 4.77 6.27
CA TYR A 121 -21.81 3.90 7.44
C TYR A 121 -21.63 4.68 8.74
N ALA A 122 -20.73 5.67 8.77
CA ALA A 122 -20.48 6.51 9.93
C ALA A 122 -21.69 7.39 10.30
N GLU A 123 -22.48 7.84 9.33
CA GLU A 123 -23.73 8.56 9.59
C GLU A 123 -24.75 7.72 10.38
N LYS A 124 -24.82 6.44 10.07
CA LYS A 124 -25.74 5.48 10.71
C LYS A 124 -25.18 4.89 12.01
N ASN A 125 -23.86 4.79 12.12
CA ASN A 125 -23.16 4.10 13.20
C ASN A 125 -21.97 4.94 13.73
N PRO A 126 -22.16 6.20 14.14
CA PRO A 126 -21.05 7.11 14.48
C PRO A 126 -20.20 6.58 15.65
N ASP A 127 -20.83 6.06 16.70
CA ASP A 127 -20.13 5.54 17.88
C ASP A 127 -19.28 4.30 17.57
N PHE A 128 -19.70 3.50 16.59
CA PHE A 128 -18.92 2.36 16.14
C PHE A 128 -17.66 2.82 15.40
N ILE A 129 -17.82 3.69 14.41
CA ILE A 129 -16.67 4.17 13.62
C ILE A 129 -15.70 5.00 14.47
N ALA A 130 -16.18 5.79 15.43
CA ALA A 130 -15.34 6.56 16.34
C ALA A 130 -14.38 5.72 17.20
N LYS A 131 -14.64 4.41 17.35
CA LYS A 131 -13.73 3.49 18.05
C LYS A 131 -12.49 3.14 17.24
N TYR A 132 -12.56 3.26 15.92
CA TYR A 132 -11.53 2.76 15.00
C TYR A 132 -10.89 3.87 14.16
N TYR A 133 -11.68 4.79 13.61
CA TYR A 133 -11.20 5.82 12.70
C TYR A 133 -10.20 6.77 13.37
N GLY A 134 -9.01 6.89 12.76
CA GLY A 134 -7.94 7.75 13.27
C GLY A 134 -7.26 7.25 14.54
N LYS A 135 -7.43 5.97 14.91
CA LYS A 135 -6.83 5.41 16.13
C LYS A 135 -5.43 4.87 15.93
N LEU A 136 -5.12 4.39 14.74
CA LEU A 136 -3.78 3.90 14.39
C LEU A 136 -2.97 4.94 13.62
N ALA A 137 -3.63 5.71 12.76
CA ALA A 137 -3.01 6.72 11.92
C ALA A 137 -2.83 8.05 12.68
N SER A 138 -1.81 8.11 13.56
CA SER A 138 -1.47 9.33 14.29
C SER A 138 -1.05 10.46 13.34
N THR A 139 -1.68 11.63 13.47
CA THR A 139 -1.34 12.84 12.71
C THR A 139 -0.14 13.58 13.32
N ALA A 140 0.16 13.30 14.59
CA ALA A 140 1.17 14.02 15.36
C ALA A 140 2.63 13.74 14.92
N GLU A 141 2.84 12.67 14.14
CA GLU A 141 4.18 12.19 13.77
C GLU A 141 4.49 12.26 12.28
N ASP A 142 3.48 12.39 11.42
CA ASP A 142 3.65 12.38 9.96
C ASP A 142 2.76 13.42 9.27
N GLY A 143 3.39 14.40 8.62
CA GLY A 143 2.69 15.50 7.97
C GLY A 143 1.84 15.05 6.76
N VAL A 144 2.19 13.95 6.07
CA VAL A 144 1.37 13.44 4.96
C VAL A 144 0.11 12.75 5.50
N THR A 145 0.21 12.02 6.62
CA THR A 145 -0.95 11.47 7.32
C THR A 145 -1.86 12.57 7.86
N ALA A 146 -1.26 13.66 8.40
CA ALA A 146 -2.00 14.84 8.85
C ALA A 146 -2.74 15.50 7.67
N LEU A 147 -2.08 15.72 6.53
CA LEU A 147 -2.69 16.26 5.33
C LEU A 147 -3.84 15.39 4.82
N ASN A 148 -3.65 14.06 4.76
CA ASN A 148 -4.70 13.14 4.36
C ASN A 148 -5.91 13.23 5.30
N THR A 149 -5.71 13.24 6.61
CA THR A 149 -6.79 13.34 7.61
C THR A 149 -7.52 14.68 7.53
N MET A 150 -6.78 15.74 7.23
CA MET A 150 -7.31 17.09 7.07
C MET A 150 -8.22 17.21 5.83
N LEU A 151 -7.88 16.55 4.72
CA LEU A 151 -8.54 16.72 3.42
C LEU A 151 -9.49 15.59 3.04
N ALA A 152 -9.34 14.38 3.56
CA ALA A 152 -10.19 13.24 3.19
C ALA A 152 -11.66 13.50 3.59
N GLN A 153 -12.59 13.33 2.65
CA GLN A 153 -14.01 13.59 2.87
C GLN A 153 -14.84 12.31 2.95
N ASP A 154 -14.34 11.21 2.37
CA ASP A 154 -14.93 9.88 2.41
C ASP A 154 -13.83 8.82 2.42
N GLY A 155 -14.21 7.56 2.38
CA GLY A 155 -13.30 6.42 2.32
C GLY A 155 -14.06 5.11 2.11
N LEU A 156 -13.30 4.02 2.15
CA LEU A 156 -13.82 2.67 2.13
C LEU A 156 -13.86 2.11 3.55
N LEU A 157 -14.99 1.57 3.95
CA LEU A 157 -15.14 0.72 5.13
C LEU A 157 -15.27 -0.74 4.71
N VAL A 158 -14.47 -1.58 5.36
CA VAL A 158 -14.65 -3.04 5.33
C VAL A 158 -14.77 -3.56 6.75
N TYR A 159 -15.88 -4.21 7.05
CA TYR A 159 -16.12 -4.86 8.34
C TYR A 159 -16.46 -6.34 8.13
N VAL A 160 -15.70 -7.20 8.78
CA VAL A 160 -15.91 -8.66 8.76
C VAL A 160 -16.22 -9.11 10.19
N PRO A 161 -17.45 -9.55 10.45
CA PRO A 161 -17.89 -9.87 11.81
C PRO A 161 -17.23 -11.13 12.35
N ARG A 162 -17.29 -11.28 13.66
CA ARG A 162 -16.71 -12.40 14.42
C ARG A 162 -17.04 -13.77 13.81
N GLY A 163 -16.00 -14.58 13.60
CA GLY A 163 -16.11 -15.97 13.13
C GLY A 163 -16.45 -16.12 11.64
N VAL A 164 -16.67 -15.04 10.92
CA VAL A 164 -16.94 -15.10 9.48
C VAL A 164 -15.64 -15.33 8.70
N LYS A 165 -15.65 -16.35 7.86
CA LYS A 165 -14.54 -16.66 6.94
C LYS A 165 -14.95 -16.33 5.53
N LEU A 166 -14.32 -15.32 4.93
CA LEU A 166 -14.57 -14.95 3.55
C LEU A 166 -13.84 -15.91 2.60
N GLU A 167 -14.60 -16.78 1.94
CA GLU A 167 -14.05 -17.69 0.94
C GLU A 167 -13.56 -16.94 -0.31
N GLN A 168 -14.25 -15.84 -0.65
CA GLN A 168 -13.92 -15.01 -1.81
C GLN A 168 -12.96 -13.90 -1.43
N THR A 169 -11.97 -13.64 -2.28
CA THR A 169 -11.13 -12.46 -2.18
C THR A 169 -11.96 -11.22 -2.53
N ILE A 170 -11.91 -10.21 -1.67
CA ILE A 170 -12.49 -8.90 -1.95
C ILE A 170 -11.48 -8.11 -2.77
N GLN A 171 -11.87 -7.71 -3.97
CA GLN A 171 -11.03 -6.90 -4.82
C GLN A 171 -11.49 -5.44 -4.80
N VAL A 172 -10.58 -4.56 -4.44
CA VAL A 172 -10.78 -3.10 -4.47
C VAL A 172 -9.94 -2.52 -5.60
N ILE A 173 -10.60 -1.99 -6.59
CA ILE A 173 -9.95 -1.40 -7.77
C ILE A 173 -9.98 0.12 -7.60
N ASN A 174 -8.82 0.67 -7.32
CA ASN A 174 -8.60 2.10 -7.23
C ASN A 174 -8.29 2.66 -8.62
N ILE A 175 -9.09 3.58 -9.10
CA ILE A 175 -8.95 4.22 -10.41
C ILE A 175 -8.67 5.70 -10.22
N LEU A 176 -7.64 6.22 -10.88
CA LEU A 176 -7.41 7.65 -11.03
C LEU A 176 -7.94 8.09 -12.39
N HIS A 177 -8.92 9.01 -12.37
CA HIS A 177 -9.58 9.54 -13.56
C HIS A 177 -9.89 11.03 -13.41
N ALA A 178 -9.36 11.86 -14.30
CA ALA A 178 -9.64 13.29 -14.34
C ALA A 178 -9.24 13.90 -15.67
N GLU A 179 -9.85 15.04 -16.00
CA GLU A 179 -9.45 15.85 -17.16
C GLU A 179 -8.30 16.83 -16.85
N VAL A 180 -7.97 16.99 -15.57
CA VAL A 180 -6.92 17.89 -15.08
C VAL A 180 -5.95 17.12 -14.17
N ASP A 181 -4.80 17.69 -13.87
CA ASP A 181 -3.90 17.16 -12.84
C ASP A 181 -4.60 17.21 -11.48
N LEU A 182 -4.67 16.08 -10.79
CA LEU A 182 -5.55 15.92 -9.63
C LEU A 182 -4.83 15.29 -8.45
N MET A 183 -5.08 15.85 -7.27
CA MET A 183 -4.75 15.23 -5.99
C MET A 183 -5.97 14.51 -5.40
N VAL A 184 -5.75 13.31 -4.88
CA VAL A 184 -6.79 12.51 -4.21
C VAL A 184 -6.32 12.08 -2.82
N ASN A 185 -7.27 12.02 -1.88
CA ASN A 185 -6.99 11.67 -0.48
C ASN A 185 -7.83 10.47 -0.07
N ARG A 186 -7.28 9.26 -0.26
CA ARG A 186 -7.97 8.01 0.02
C ARG A 186 -7.87 7.63 1.49
N ARG A 187 -8.99 7.15 2.04
CA ARG A 187 -9.08 6.59 3.39
C ARG A 187 -9.67 5.18 3.32
N VAL A 188 -9.10 4.25 4.05
CA VAL A 188 -9.61 2.88 4.15
C VAL A 188 -9.59 2.44 5.61
N LEU A 189 -10.70 1.91 6.08
CA LEU A 189 -10.84 1.31 7.41
C LEU A 189 -11.22 -0.16 7.27
N ILE A 190 -10.36 -1.05 7.75
CA ILE A 190 -10.55 -2.50 7.71
C ILE A 190 -10.68 -3.00 9.14
N ILE A 191 -11.77 -3.68 9.45
CA ILE A 191 -12.02 -4.28 10.75
C ILE A 191 -12.31 -5.76 10.53
N VAL A 192 -11.41 -6.62 11.01
CA VAL A 192 -11.55 -8.08 10.99
C VAL A 192 -11.70 -8.54 12.43
N GLU A 193 -12.94 -8.86 12.80
CA GLU A 193 -13.32 -9.23 14.16
C GLU A 193 -12.68 -10.58 14.58
N PRO A 194 -12.65 -10.93 15.89
CA PRO A 194 -12.07 -12.18 16.35
C PRO A 194 -12.56 -13.42 15.60
N GLN A 195 -11.62 -14.34 15.27
CA GLN A 195 -11.88 -15.59 14.54
C GLN A 195 -12.39 -15.41 13.12
N ALA A 196 -12.36 -14.19 12.58
CA ALA A 196 -12.72 -13.92 11.18
C ALA A 196 -11.52 -14.07 10.25
N GLU A 197 -11.77 -14.39 8.98
CA GLU A 197 -10.74 -14.50 7.95
C GLU A 197 -11.15 -13.71 6.71
N ALA A 198 -10.24 -12.88 6.21
CA ALA A 198 -10.48 -12.08 5.03
C ALA A 198 -9.23 -11.94 4.15
N LYS A 199 -9.45 -11.92 2.82
CA LYS A 199 -8.42 -11.67 1.82
C LYS A 199 -8.83 -10.49 0.95
N PHE A 200 -7.91 -9.53 0.79
CA PHE A 200 -8.12 -8.34 -0.02
C PHE A 200 -7.05 -8.23 -1.10
N LEU A 201 -7.48 -7.82 -2.29
CA LEU A 201 -6.61 -7.41 -3.37
C LEU A 201 -6.93 -5.95 -3.74
N PHE A 202 -6.03 -5.04 -3.38
CA PHE A 202 -6.07 -3.65 -3.81
C PHE A 202 -5.25 -3.49 -5.09
N CYS A 203 -5.86 -2.95 -6.13
CA CYS A 203 -5.21 -2.66 -7.39
C CYS A 203 -5.27 -1.17 -7.67
N ASP A 204 -4.13 -0.52 -7.86
CA ASP A 204 -4.06 0.89 -8.23
C ASP A 204 -3.83 1.04 -9.74
N HIS A 205 -4.74 1.76 -10.42
CA HIS A 205 -4.69 2.02 -11.85
C HIS A 205 -4.90 3.50 -12.17
N THR A 206 -4.34 3.93 -13.30
CA THR A 206 -4.63 5.24 -13.90
C THR A 206 -5.41 5.05 -15.19
N PHE A 207 -6.47 5.83 -15.38
CA PHE A 207 -7.25 5.80 -16.62
C PHE A 207 -6.72 6.78 -17.66
N ASP A 208 -6.28 7.95 -17.20
CA ASP A 208 -5.81 9.06 -18.04
C ASP A 208 -4.31 9.29 -17.89
N ASP A 209 -3.73 9.93 -18.89
CA ASP A 209 -2.32 10.36 -18.89
C ASP A 209 -2.16 11.75 -18.24
N ARG A 210 -2.75 11.95 -17.07
CA ARG A 210 -2.63 13.16 -16.25
C ARG A 210 -1.63 12.95 -15.11
N HIS A 211 -1.18 14.05 -14.54
CA HIS A 211 -0.36 13.99 -13.34
C HIS A 211 -1.27 13.81 -12.12
N PHE A 212 -1.16 12.67 -11.47
CA PHE A 212 -1.92 12.39 -10.26
C PHE A 212 -1.02 12.37 -9.03
N LEU A 213 -1.53 12.91 -7.95
CA LEU A 213 -0.95 12.78 -6.61
C LEU A 213 -1.97 12.08 -5.71
N ALA A 214 -1.70 10.84 -5.32
CA ALA A 214 -2.56 10.09 -4.43
C ALA A 214 -1.94 9.95 -3.03
N THR A 215 -2.59 10.49 -2.01
CA THR A 215 -2.33 10.09 -0.63
C THR A 215 -3.32 9.00 -0.21
N GLN A 216 -2.85 7.99 0.50
CA GLN A 216 -3.69 6.91 1.00
C GLN A 216 -3.35 6.58 2.44
N VAL A 217 -4.35 6.44 3.29
CA VAL A 217 -4.19 5.97 4.66
C VAL A 217 -5.14 4.78 4.88
N ILE A 218 -4.56 3.65 5.25
CA ILE A 218 -5.27 2.42 5.60
C ILE A 218 -5.06 2.14 7.08
N GLU A 219 -6.16 1.96 7.82
CA GLU A 219 -6.14 1.48 9.19
C GLU A 219 -6.78 0.10 9.23
N ALA A 220 -6.06 -0.91 9.73
CA ALA A 220 -6.54 -2.30 9.80
C ALA A 220 -6.44 -2.83 11.23
N PHE A 221 -7.58 -3.27 11.76
CA PHE A 221 -7.71 -3.88 13.07
C PHE A 221 -7.98 -5.37 12.91
N VAL A 222 -7.10 -6.20 13.46
CA VAL A 222 -7.16 -7.67 13.33
C VAL A 222 -7.34 -8.29 14.72
N GLY A 223 -8.52 -8.83 14.95
CA GLY A 223 -8.94 -9.38 16.24
C GLY A 223 -8.26 -10.70 16.60
N ASP A 224 -8.56 -11.22 17.82
CA ASP A 224 -7.98 -12.47 18.30
C ASP A 224 -8.27 -13.66 17.37
N ASN A 225 -7.25 -14.45 17.05
CA ASN A 225 -7.34 -15.60 16.15
C ASN A 225 -7.88 -15.26 14.76
N ALA A 226 -7.85 -13.99 14.35
CA ALA A 226 -8.29 -13.56 13.03
C ALA A 226 -7.15 -13.65 12.02
N ARG A 227 -7.51 -13.69 10.72
CA ARG A 227 -6.57 -13.68 9.61
C ARG A 227 -6.91 -12.59 8.62
N LEU A 228 -5.89 -11.80 8.25
CA LEU A 228 -5.95 -10.80 7.21
C LEU A 228 -4.84 -11.03 6.18
N ASP A 229 -5.22 -11.32 4.93
CA ASP A 229 -4.30 -11.30 3.79
C ASP A 229 -4.58 -10.03 2.96
N LEU A 230 -3.59 -9.15 2.86
CA LEU A 230 -3.69 -7.86 2.18
C LEU A 230 -2.66 -7.78 1.04
N TYR A 231 -3.11 -7.88 -0.19
CA TYR A 231 -2.32 -7.74 -1.40
C TYR A 231 -2.54 -6.37 -2.01
N CYS A 232 -1.46 -5.59 -2.20
CA CYS A 232 -1.49 -4.27 -2.80
C CYS A 232 -0.66 -4.27 -4.09
N MET A 233 -1.30 -4.06 -5.23
CA MET A 233 -0.66 -4.06 -6.54
C MET A 233 -0.77 -2.68 -7.16
N GLU A 234 0.36 -2.13 -7.61
CA GLU A 234 0.43 -0.85 -8.28
C GLU A 234 0.87 -1.00 -9.74
N GLU A 235 -0.02 -0.59 -10.62
CA GLU A 235 0.16 -0.53 -12.07
C GLU A 235 -0.37 0.82 -12.57
N THR A 236 0.38 1.88 -12.28
CA THR A 236 0.05 3.25 -12.68
C THR A 236 0.99 3.72 -13.80
N HIS A 237 1.00 4.97 -14.17
CA HIS A 237 1.93 5.49 -15.18
C HIS A 237 3.03 6.37 -14.55
N GLU A 238 4.02 6.75 -15.38
CA GLU A 238 5.24 7.46 -14.96
C GLU A 238 5.01 8.84 -14.31
N LYS A 239 3.87 9.48 -14.59
CA LYS A 239 3.51 10.78 -13.99
C LYS A 239 2.79 10.64 -12.65
N ASN A 240 2.49 9.41 -12.23
CA ASN A 240 1.77 9.19 -11.00
C ASN A 240 2.69 9.30 -9.78
N VAL A 241 2.20 10.00 -8.76
CA VAL A 241 2.83 10.07 -7.43
C VAL A 241 1.88 9.46 -6.41
N ARG A 242 2.37 8.50 -5.65
CA ARG A 242 1.58 7.85 -4.59
C ARG A 242 2.34 7.82 -3.27
N VAL A 243 1.71 8.29 -2.20
CA VAL A 243 2.18 8.15 -0.83
C VAL A 243 1.12 7.38 -0.04
N SER A 244 1.42 6.13 0.31
CA SER A 244 0.52 5.25 1.05
C SER A 244 1.06 4.97 2.44
N SER A 245 0.22 5.10 3.46
CA SER A 245 0.52 4.72 4.84
C SER A 245 -0.49 3.68 5.32
N VAL A 246 0.00 2.51 5.70
CA VAL A 246 -0.78 1.37 6.18
C VAL A 246 -0.43 1.14 7.66
N TYR A 247 -1.43 1.19 8.50
CA TYR A 247 -1.32 0.95 9.94
C TYR A 247 -2.12 -0.29 10.29
N ILE A 248 -1.46 -1.28 10.90
CA ILE A 248 -2.07 -2.57 11.25
C ILE A 248 -1.87 -2.84 12.74
N GLU A 249 -2.94 -3.17 13.43
CA GLU A 249 -2.90 -3.63 14.81
C GLU A 249 -3.39 -5.07 14.90
N GLN A 250 -2.59 -5.93 15.54
CA GLN A 250 -2.87 -7.36 15.69
C GLN A 250 -3.11 -7.75 17.13
N GLN A 251 -4.21 -8.46 17.37
CA GLN A 251 -4.54 -9.07 18.65
C GLN A 251 -4.01 -10.52 18.74
N ALA A 252 -4.28 -11.19 19.86
CA ALA A 252 -3.68 -12.47 20.19
C ALA A 252 -3.92 -13.57 19.13
N SER A 253 -2.86 -14.33 18.81
CA SER A 253 -2.89 -15.46 17.87
C SER A 253 -3.44 -15.11 16.46
N SER A 254 -3.42 -13.84 16.11
CA SER A 254 -3.84 -13.37 14.78
C SER A 254 -2.73 -13.53 13.74
N ARG A 255 -3.10 -13.55 12.46
CA ARG A 255 -2.16 -13.66 11.35
C ARG A 255 -2.40 -12.57 10.32
N VAL A 256 -1.32 -11.90 9.92
CA VAL A 256 -1.36 -10.91 8.84
C VAL A 256 -0.32 -11.25 7.80
N ASN A 257 -0.75 -11.32 6.54
CA ASN A 257 0.12 -11.31 5.37
C ASN A 257 -0.12 -9.99 4.61
N HIS A 258 0.90 -9.17 4.46
CA HIS A 258 0.81 -7.95 3.68
C HIS A 258 1.87 -7.95 2.58
N ASN A 259 1.41 -7.92 1.32
CA ASN A 259 2.27 -7.96 0.15
C ASN A 259 2.11 -6.67 -0.68
N VAL A 260 3.22 -6.02 -0.98
CA VAL A 260 3.27 -4.81 -1.81
C VAL A 260 3.98 -5.10 -3.11
N ILE A 261 3.29 -4.94 -4.23
CA ILE A 261 3.78 -5.27 -5.56
C ILE A 261 3.75 -3.99 -6.41
N THR A 262 4.91 -3.50 -6.83
CA THR A 262 5.03 -2.36 -7.72
C THR A 262 5.64 -2.82 -9.04
N LEU A 263 4.82 -2.88 -10.09
CA LEU A 263 5.23 -3.30 -11.42
C LEU A 263 5.42 -2.12 -12.36
N HIS A 264 4.62 -1.07 -12.20
CA HIS A 264 4.72 0.16 -12.98
C HIS A 264 4.22 1.36 -12.16
N ASN A 265 5.00 2.44 -12.12
CA ASN A 265 4.69 3.66 -11.35
C ASN A 265 5.47 4.87 -11.88
N GLY A 266 5.28 6.02 -11.24
CA GLY A 266 6.18 7.16 -11.32
C GLY A 266 7.03 7.24 -10.05
N VAL A 267 6.50 7.87 -9.00
CA VAL A 267 7.11 7.94 -7.67
C VAL A 267 6.18 7.33 -6.65
N THR A 268 6.64 6.31 -5.95
CA THR A 268 5.86 5.62 -4.92
C THR A 268 6.58 5.59 -3.60
N ARG A 269 5.90 6.02 -2.55
CA ARG A 269 6.30 5.86 -1.15
C ARG A 269 5.26 5.02 -0.43
N ASN A 270 5.69 3.88 0.13
CA ASN A 270 4.87 3.04 0.99
C ASN A 270 5.43 3.08 2.41
N ASN A 271 4.58 3.41 3.37
CA ASN A 271 4.85 3.29 4.80
C ASN A 271 3.95 2.18 5.35
N VAL A 272 4.52 1.21 6.05
CA VAL A 272 3.78 0.16 6.74
C VAL A 272 4.18 0.17 8.21
N THR A 273 3.22 0.33 9.09
CA THR A 273 3.43 0.20 10.54
C THR A 273 2.53 -0.92 11.07
N LEU A 274 3.12 -1.94 11.64
CA LEU A 274 2.41 -3.06 12.22
C LEU A 274 2.78 -3.16 13.70
N THR A 275 1.77 -3.25 14.57
CA THR A 275 1.95 -3.37 16.01
C THR A 275 1.26 -4.62 16.53
N PHE A 276 2.01 -5.45 17.23
CA PHE A 276 1.45 -6.58 17.99
C PHE A 276 0.94 -6.10 19.36
N ARG A 277 -0.35 -6.34 19.63
CA ARG A 277 -1.01 -6.05 20.91
C ARG A 277 -1.41 -7.30 21.68
N GLY A 278 -1.43 -8.46 21.04
CA GLY A 278 -1.76 -9.74 21.65
C GLY A 278 -0.68 -10.78 21.39
N GLU A 279 -0.45 -11.66 22.35
CA GLU A 279 0.57 -12.70 22.28
C GLU A 279 0.30 -13.75 21.20
N GLY A 280 1.36 -14.37 20.68
CA GLY A 280 1.27 -15.45 19.70
C GLY A 280 0.84 -14.99 18.31
N ALA A 281 0.87 -13.69 18.02
CA ALA A 281 0.54 -13.16 16.71
C ALA A 281 1.70 -13.34 15.73
N GLU A 282 1.37 -13.53 14.46
CA GLU A 282 2.33 -13.74 13.37
C GLU A 282 2.09 -12.72 12.23
N CYS A 283 3.17 -12.16 11.68
CA CYS A 283 3.06 -11.36 10.47
C CYS A 283 4.10 -11.73 9.41
N ASN A 284 3.69 -11.64 8.14
CA ASN A 284 4.58 -11.70 6.99
C ASN A 284 4.40 -10.42 6.16
N LEU A 285 5.45 -9.62 6.07
CA LEU A 285 5.50 -8.47 5.18
C LEU A 285 6.38 -8.80 3.99
N SER A 286 5.88 -8.61 2.77
CA SER A 286 6.70 -8.83 1.59
C SER A 286 6.49 -7.77 0.52
N GLY A 287 7.51 -7.52 -0.27
CA GLY A 287 7.47 -6.57 -1.36
C GLY A 287 8.27 -7.01 -2.58
N CYS A 288 7.65 -6.78 -3.75
CA CYS A 288 8.25 -7.01 -5.04
C CYS A 288 8.23 -5.71 -5.85
N VAL A 289 9.40 -5.23 -6.26
CA VAL A 289 9.54 -3.99 -7.01
C VAL A 289 10.33 -4.24 -8.29
N ILE A 290 9.73 -3.86 -9.42
CA ILE A 290 10.41 -3.81 -10.71
C ILE A 290 10.31 -2.38 -11.21
N ALA A 291 11.44 -1.69 -11.31
CA ALA A 291 11.50 -0.30 -11.73
C ALA A 291 12.56 -0.08 -12.82
N ASP A 292 12.25 0.76 -13.77
CA ASP A 292 13.13 1.19 -14.85
C ASP A 292 12.99 2.69 -15.11
N LYS A 293 13.55 3.18 -16.23
CA LYS A 293 13.51 4.59 -16.60
C LYS A 293 13.95 5.49 -15.44
N LYS A 294 13.08 6.37 -14.94
CA LYS A 294 13.33 7.27 -13.79
C LYS A 294 12.36 7.01 -12.63
N GLN A 295 11.78 5.82 -12.61
CA GLN A 295 10.86 5.44 -11.54
C GLN A 295 11.56 5.43 -10.19
N HIS A 296 10.81 5.78 -9.16
CA HIS A 296 11.28 5.80 -7.78
C HIS A 296 10.31 5.01 -6.89
N VAL A 297 10.82 4.01 -6.17
CA VAL A 297 10.02 3.23 -5.23
C VAL A 297 10.72 3.16 -3.89
N ASP A 298 10.05 3.66 -2.86
CA ASP A 298 10.55 3.72 -1.49
C ASP A 298 9.58 3.00 -0.55
N ASN A 299 10.01 1.89 0.05
CA ASN A 299 9.26 1.15 1.06
C ASN A 299 9.89 1.36 2.43
N ASN A 300 9.07 1.77 3.38
CA ASN A 300 9.45 1.93 4.78
C ASN A 300 8.53 1.09 5.66
N THR A 301 9.11 0.23 6.48
CA THR A 301 8.37 -0.67 7.36
C THR A 301 8.76 -0.44 8.81
N VAL A 302 7.81 -0.56 9.69
CA VAL A 302 8.01 -0.60 11.15
C VAL A 302 7.19 -1.77 11.70
N ILE A 303 7.86 -2.73 12.32
CA ILE A 303 7.21 -3.83 13.04
C ILE A 303 7.49 -3.63 14.52
N ASP A 304 6.46 -3.33 15.29
CA ASP A 304 6.52 -3.09 16.74
C ASP A 304 6.06 -4.33 17.51
N HIS A 305 7.01 -5.06 18.04
CA HIS A 305 6.77 -6.16 18.97
C HIS A 305 6.58 -5.57 20.37
N ALA A 306 5.33 -5.30 20.73
CA ALA A 306 4.98 -4.70 22.02
C ALA A 306 4.61 -5.73 23.10
N VAL A 307 4.43 -7.01 22.72
CA VAL A 307 4.04 -8.13 23.58
C VAL A 307 4.87 -9.38 23.27
N PRO A 308 4.98 -10.36 24.19
CA PRO A 308 5.82 -11.54 23.98
C PRO A 308 5.24 -12.55 22.98
N ASN A 309 6.08 -13.54 22.61
CA ASN A 309 5.73 -14.71 21.82
C ASN A 309 5.20 -14.40 20.40
N CYS A 310 5.62 -13.30 19.79
CA CYS A 310 5.20 -12.90 18.44
C CYS A 310 6.30 -13.17 17.41
N ASN A 311 5.87 -13.51 16.17
CA ASN A 311 6.76 -13.82 15.07
C ASN A 311 6.55 -12.85 13.90
N SER A 312 7.67 -12.39 13.29
CA SER A 312 7.59 -11.56 12.09
C SER A 312 8.62 -11.97 11.04
N HIS A 313 8.18 -12.05 9.79
CA HIS A 313 9.04 -12.29 8.64
C HIS A 313 8.85 -11.17 7.62
N GLU A 314 9.98 -10.65 7.15
CA GLU A 314 9.98 -9.58 6.16
C GLU A 314 10.90 -9.92 4.98
N LEU A 315 10.38 -9.83 3.74
CA LEU A 315 11.14 -10.05 2.52
C LEU A 315 10.79 -9.01 1.46
N TYR A 316 11.73 -8.11 1.16
CA TYR A 316 11.61 -7.15 0.06
C TYR A 316 12.66 -7.39 -1.00
N LYS A 317 12.24 -7.46 -2.28
CA LYS A 317 13.12 -7.64 -3.42
C LYS A 317 12.90 -6.58 -4.49
N TYR A 318 14.01 -6.03 -5.00
CA TYR A 318 14.00 -5.01 -6.04
C TYR A 318 14.82 -5.47 -7.25
N VAL A 319 14.30 -5.25 -8.44
CA VAL A 319 15.05 -5.27 -9.70
C VAL A 319 14.94 -3.89 -10.32
N LEU A 320 16.10 -3.21 -10.42
CA LEU A 320 16.21 -1.82 -10.82
C LEU A 320 17.01 -1.70 -12.11
N GLY A 321 16.36 -1.15 -13.14
CA GLY A 321 16.95 -0.87 -14.45
C GLY A 321 17.12 0.64 -14.68
N ASP A 322 17.74 0.98 -15.80
CA ASP A 322 17.97 2.34 -16.31
C ASP A 322 18.53 3.32 -15.26
N GLU A 323 17.79 4.39 -14.94
CA GLU A 323 18.11 5.42 -13.94
C GLU A 323 17.14 5.36 -12.74
N SER A 324 16.48 4.21 -12.54
CA SER A 324 15.51 4.05 -11.45
C SER A 324 16.18 4.06 -10.07
N VAL A 325 15.37 4.43 -9.08
CA VAL A 325 15.80 4.52 -7.68
C VAL A 325 14.92 3.64 -6.80
N GLY A 326 15.53 2.72 -6.09
CA GLY A 326 14.90 1.97 -5.01
C GLY A 326 15.36 2.46 -3.65
N ALA A 327 14.48 2.48 -2.68
CA ALA A 327 14.81 2.67 -1.28
C ALA A 327 14.03 1.68 -0.41
N PHE A 328 14.70 1.15 0.59
CA PHE A 328 14.11 0.31 1.62
C PHE A 328 14.65 0.71 2.98
N ALA A 329 13.77 1.00 3.91
CA ALA A 329 14.13 1.20 5.31
C ALA A 329 13.15 0.38 6.18
N GLY A 330 13.67 -0.61 6.89
CA GLY A 330 12.89 -1.46 7.78
C GLY A 330 13.35 -1.31 9.22
N LEU A 331 12.43 -1.19 10.16
CA LEU A 331 12.69 -1.18 11.61
C LEU A 331 11.90 -2.31 12.27
N VAL A 332 12.60 -3.20 12.96
CA VAL A 332 11.98 -4.09 13.93
C VAL A 332 12.27 -3.53 15.32
N LEU A 333 11.22 -3.10 16.01
CA LEU A 333 11.27 -2.62 17.38
C LEU A 333 10.79 -3.73 18.32
N VAL A 334 11.65 -4.21 19.22
CA VAL A 334 11.31 -5.22 20.22
C VAL A 334 11.33 -4.55 21.59
N ARG A 335 10.15 -4.36 22.19
CA ARG A 335 10.01 -3.69 23.48
C ARG A 335 10.49 -4.59 24.62
N GLN A 336 10.76 -4.02 25.78
CA GLN A 336 11.37 -4.71 26.94
C GLN A 336 10.62 -5.98 27.35
N ASP A 337 9.29 -5.96 27.33
CA ASP A 337 8.46 -7.10 27.73
C ASP A 337 8.16 -8.08 26.58
N ALA A 338 8.60 -7.78 25.35
CA ALA A 338 8.36 -8.61 24.16
C ALA A 338 9.36 -9.79 24.08
N GLN A 339 9.41 -10.59 25.14
CA GLN A 339 10.26 -11.77 25.21
C GLN A 339 9.82 -12.87 24.23
N HIS A 340 10.73 -13.75 23.85
CA HIS A 340 10.50 -14.83 22.87
C HIS A 340 10.02 -14.36 21.50
N THR A 341 10.41 -13.14 21.10
CA THR A 341 10.23 -12.64 19.74
C THR A 341 11.13 -13.41 18.77
N ASP A 342 10.58 -13.92 17.67
CA ASP A 342 11.34 -14.42 16.51
C ASP A 342 11.08 -13.50 15.31
N SER A 343 12.12 -12.80 14.83
CA SER A 343 12.00 -11.82 13.76
C SER A 343 13.11 -11.97 12.73
N GLU A 344 12.74 -12.08 11.45
CA GLU A 344 13.68 -12.08 10.33
C GLU A 344 13.31 -10.99 9.31
N MET A 345 14.25 -10.10 8.98
CA MET A 345 14.10 -9.09 7.94
C MET A 345 15.13 -9.30 6.84
N ARG A 346 14.70 -9.47 5.59
CA ARG A 346 15.57 -9.60 4.43
C ARG A 346 15.21 -8.59 3.35
N ASN A 347 16.21 -7.84 2.88
CA ASN A 347 16.08 -6.99 1.70
C ASN A 347 17.15 -7.36 0.68
N GLN A 348 16.75 -7.79 -0.50
CA GLN A 348 17.62 -8.25 -1.55
C GLN A 348 17.38 -7.48 -2.84
N ASN A 349 18.43 -7.00 -3.49
CA ASN A 349 18.30 -6.02 -4.55
C ASN A 349 19.27 -6.30 -5.70
N ILE A 350 18.76 -6.22 -6.93
CA ILE A 350 19.54 -6.28 -8.16
C ILE A 350 19.49 -4.91 -8.84
N CYS A 351 20.66 -4.29 -9.03
CA CYS A 351 20.82 -3.14 -9.92
C CYS A 351 21.26 -3.68 -11.30
N ALA A 352 20.31 -3.82 -12.23
CA ALA A 352 20.55 -4.38 -13.55
C ALA A 352 21.38 -3.43 -14.46
N THR A 353 21.44 -2.14 -14.14
CA THR A 353 22.21 -1.13 -14.86
C THR A 353 23.10 -0.33 -13.91
N LYS A 354 24.13 0.33 -14.47
CA LYS A 354 25.09 1.13 -13.69
C LYS A 354 24.50 2.43 -13.14
N LYS A 355 23.39 2.91 -13.69
CA LYS A 355 22.73 4.16 -13.28
C LYS A 355 21.59 3.93 -12.30
N ALA A 356 21.14 2.70 -12.13
CA ALA A 356 20.17 2.35 -11.12
C ALA A 356 20.80 2.46 -9.73
N HIS A 357 20.03 2.98 -8.78
CA HIS A 357 20.48 3.19 -7.41
C HIS A 357 19.56 2.50 -6.40
N MET A 358 20.15 1.81 -5.43
CA MET A 358 19.42 1.23 -4.30
C MET A 358 19.99 1.75 -2.98
N TYR A 359 19.08 2.25 -2.15
CA TYR A 359 19.35 2.60 -0.76
C TYR A 359 18.67 1.56 0.14
N THR A 360 19.42 0.95 1.06
CA THR A 360 18.89 -0.07 1.97
C THR A 360 19.35 0.18 3.39
N GLN A 361 18.41 0.18 4.34
CA GLN A 361 18.63 0.50 5.75
C GLN A 361 17.76 -0.38 6.65
N PRO A 362 18.10 -1.67 6.81
CA PRO A 362 17.45 -2.50 7.82
C PRO A 362 17.97 -2.15 9.22
N MET A 363 17.08 -2.02 10.18
CA MET A 363 17.37 -1.60 11.56
C MET A 363 16.71 -2.55 12.56
N LEU A 364 17.39 -2.80 13.68
CA LEU A 364 16.87 -3.51 14.83
C LEU A 364 17.03 -2.64 16.07
N GLU A 365 15.95 -2.43 16.82
CA GLU A 365 15.96 -1.81 18.13
C GLU A 365 15.41 -2.83 19.12
N ILE A 366 16.28 -3.45 19.91
CA ILE A 366 15.94 -4.59 20.77
C ILE A 366 16.18 -4.21 22.21
N TYR A 367 15.11 -4.25 23.01
CA TYR A 367 15.13 -3.95 24.46
C TYR A 367 14.80 -5.17 25.31
N ALA A 368 14.47 -6.33 24.72
CA ALA A 368 14.25 -7.61 25.39
C ALA A 368 15.50 -8.50 25.37
N ASP A 369 15.63 -9.43 26.30
CA ASP A 369 16.84 -10.25 26.49
C ASP A 369 16.75 -11.61 25.79
N ASP A 370 15.59 -12.25 25.80
CA ASP A 370 15.38 -13.60 25.24
C ASP A 370 14.60 -13.51 23.91
N VAL A 371 15.35 -13.20 22.84
CA VAL A 371 14.78 -13.03 21.49
C VAL A 371 15.70 -13.59 20.43
N LYS A 372 15.12 -13.90 19.28
CA LYS A 372 15.86 -14.29 18.08
C LYS A 372 15.49 -13.32 16.94
N CYS A 373 16.36 -12.35 16.70
CA CYS A 373 16.14 -11.33 15.69
C CYS A 373 17.33 -11.26 14.73
N SER A 374 17.03 -11.19 13.45
CA SER A 374 18.07 -11.07 12.41
C SER A 374 17.62 -10.12 11.31
N HIS A 375 18.58 -9.42 10.70
CA HIS A 375 18.35 -8.69 9.49
C HIS A 375 19.48 -8.90 8.49
N GLY A 376 19.16 -8.76 7.20
CA GLY A 376 20.16 -8.85 6.14
C GLY A 376 19.74 -8.02 4.93
N SER A 377 20.70 -7.35 4.31
CA SER A 377 20.47 -6.71 3.03
C SER A 377 21.60 -6.98 2.06
N THR A 378 21.24 -7.05 0.78
CA THR A 378 22.21 -7.19 -0.31
C THR A 378 21.87 -6.24 -1.43
N VAL A 379 22.88 -5.62 -2.02
CA VAL A 379 22.78 -4.87 -3.27
C VAL A 379 23.81 -5.43 -4.21
N GLY A 380 23.41 -5.96 -5.33
CA GLY A 380 24.29 -6.61 -6.27
C GLY A 380 23.87 -6.45 -7.72
N GLN A 381 24.60 -7.14 -8.57
CA GLN A 381 24.28 -7.35 -9.98
C GLN A 381 23.87 -8.80 -10.20
N LEU A 382 23.40 -9.11 -11.40
CA LEU A 382 23.15 -10.50 -11.78
C LEU A 382 24.41 -11.36 -11.62
N ASN A 383 24.22 -12.60 -11.21
CA ASN A 383 25.32 -13.54 -11.01
C ASN A 383 25.99 -13.89 -12.35
N ASP A 384 27.21 -13.39 -12.56
CA ASP A 384 27.97 -13.61 -13.80
C ASP A 384 28.23 -15.09 -14.09
N ALA A 385 28.47 -15.93 -13.07
CA ALA A 385 28.67 -17.36 -13.23
C ALA A 385 27.38 -18.05 -13.73
N ALA A 386 26.24 -17.68 -13.19
CA ALA A 386 24.96 -18.19 -13.65
C ALA A 386 24.65 -17.72 -15.08
N LEU A 387 24.91 -16.44 -15.38
CA LEU A 387 24.76 -15.87 -16.72
C LEU A 387 25.69 -16.61 -17.73
N PHE A 388 26.95 -16.82 -17.38
CA PHE A 388 27.91 -17.55 -18.20
C PHE A 388 27.43 -19.00 -18.45
N TYR A 389 26.98 -19.70 -17.41
CA TYR A 389 26.51 -21.08 -17.51
C TYR A 389 25.31 -21.17 -18.49
N MET A 390 24.34 -20.25 -18.39
CA MET A 390 23.18 -20.25 -19.29
C MET A 390 23.59 -19.98 -20.75
N ARG A 391 24.54 -19.06 -20.97
CA ARG A 391 25.08 -18.79 -22.31
C ARG A 391 25.80 -19.98 -22.91
N GLN A 392 26.53 -20.76 -22.12
CA GLN A 392 27.16 -22.01 -22.55
C GLN A 392 26.15 -23.09 -23.00
N ARG A 393 24.92 -22.97 -22.51
CA ARG A 393 23.78 -23.84 -22.90
C ARG A 393 22.99 -23.31 -24.11
N GLY A 394 23.48 -22.24 -24.76
CA GLY A 394 22.85 -21.67 -25.95
C GLY A 394 21.76 -20.63 -25.69
N VAL A 395 21.55 -20.24 -24.43
CA VAL A 395 20.61 -19.16 -24.09
C VAL A 395 21.24 -17.82 -24.44
N SER A 396 20.52 -16.94 -25.13
CA SER A 396 21.02 -15.59 -25.42
C SER A 396 21.29 -14.79 -24.15
N GLU A 397 22.18 -13.82 -24.19
CA GLU A 397 22.48 -13.01 -23.01
C GLU A 397 21.23 -12.26 -22.48
N LYS A 398 20.42 -11.72 -23.41
CA LYS A 398 19.19 -11.03 -23.08
C LYS A 398 18.21 -11.97 -22.34
N GLU A 399 17.98 -13.16 -22.87
CA GLU A 399 17.08 -14.13 -22.28
C GLU A 399 17.60 -14.68 -20.95
N ALA A 400 18.92 -14.89 -20.83
CA ALA A 400 19.53 -15.35 -19.58
C ALA A 400 19.38 -14.32 -18.45
N LYS A 401 19.55 -13.03 -18.73
CA LYS A 401 19.32 -11.95 -17.76
C LYS A 401 17.86 -11.95 -17.31
N LEU A 402 16.92 -11.96 -18.25
CA LEU A 402 15.48 -12.00 -17.99
C LEU A 402 15.11 -13.18 -17.07
N LEU A 403 15.58 -14.38 -17.38
CA LEU A 403 15.30 -15.58 -16.58
C LEU A 403 15.86 -15.49 -15.16
N LEU A 404 17.05 -14.89 -14.98
CA LEU A 404 17.64 -14.69 -13.66
C LEU A 404 16.89 -13.65 -12.84
N GLU A 405 16.48 -12.53 -13.46
CA GLU A 405 15.67 -11.49 -12.82
C GLU A 405 14.28 -12.04 -12.42
N PHE A 406 13.67 -12.80 -13.30
CA PHE A 406 12.40 -13.48 -13.04
C PHE A 406 12.50 -14.46 -11.87
N ALA A 407 13.51 -15.35 -11.89
CA ALA A 407 13.73 -16.29 -10.80
C ALA A 407 14.00 -15.59 -9.45
N PHE A 408 14.68 -14.44 -9.48
CA PHE A 408 14.97 -13.66 -8.28
C PHE A 408 13.68 -13.07 -7.65
N ILE A 409 12.79 -12.51 -8.46
CA ILE A 409 11.53 -11.91 -7.98
C ILE A 409 10.52 -12.98 -7.55
N ASN A 410 10.51 -14.13 -8.20
CA ASN A 410 9.54 -15.19 -7.93
C ASN A 410 9.56 -15.70 -6.48
N GLU A 411 10.67 -15.61 -5.77
CA GLU A 411 10.73 -15.96 -4.35
C GLU A 411 9.68 -15.19 -3.51
N VAL A 412 9.39 -13.93 -3.84
CA VAL A 412 8.35 -13.15 -3.17
C VAL A 412 6.96 -13.57 -3.64
N ILE A 413 6.80 -13.78 -4.95
CA ILE A 413 5.51 -14.13 -5.55
C ILE A 413 5.05 -15.51 -5.06
N ASP A 414 5.97 -16.46 -4.97
CA ASP A 414 5.69 -17.84 -4.56
C ASP A 414 5.25 -17.98 -3.09
N GLN A 415 5.51 -16.95 -2.25
CA GLN A 415 5.04 -16.91 -0.86
C GLN A 415 3.56 -16.50 -0.74
N MET A 416 2.92 -16.08 -1.81
CA MET A 416 1.52 -15.65 -1.78
C MET A 416 0.57 -16.86 -1.74
N ASP A 417 -0.36 -16.86 -0.78
CA ASP A 417 -1.36 -17.92 -0.62
C ASP A 417 -2.48 -17.86 -1.66
N LEU A 418 -2.61 -16.75 -2.39
CA LEU A 418 -3.65 -16.57 -3.42
C LEU A 418 -3.14 -17.07 -4.79
N GLU A 419 -3.33 -18.36 -5.06
CA GLU A 419 -2.82 -19.03 -6.27
C GLU A 419 -3.19 -18.34 -7.60
N PRO A 420 -4.44 -17.91 -7.84
CA PRO A 420 -4.78 -17.23 -9.09
C PRO A 420 -4.01 -15.90 -9.28
N LEU A 421 -3.78 -15.17 -8.19
CA LEU A 421 -2.98 -13.94 -8.24
C LEU A 421 -1.50 -14.26 -8.50
N ARG A 422 -0.97 -15.31 -7.87
CA ARG A 422 0.41 -15.76 -8.07
C ARG A 422 0.66 -16.12 -9.54
N GLU A 423 -0.21 -16.93 -10.15
CA GLU A 423 -0.14 -17.28 -11.58
C GLU A 423 -0.16 -16.02 -12.47
N ARG A 424 -1.05 -15.09 -12.16
CA ARG A 424 -1.15 -13.84 -12.92
C ARG A 424 0.10 -12.97 -12.77
N LEU A 425 0.65 -12.85 -11.58
CA LEU A 425 1.86 -12.08 -11.31
C LEU A 425 3.08 -12.64 -12.04
N HIS A 426 3.25 -13.96 -12.10
CA HIS A 426 4.29 -14.56 -12.91
C HIS A 426 4.23 -14.09 -14.38
N HIS A 427 3.03 -14.08 -14.95
CA HIS A 427 2.82 -13.63 -16.32
C HIS A 427 3.09 -12.11 -16.50
N LEU A 428 2.60 -11.27 -15.57
CA LEU A 428 2.83 -9.82 -15.60
C LEU A 428 4.31 -9.47 -15.47
N VAL A 429 5.02 -10.12 -14.55
CA VAL A 429 6.45 -9.94 -14.33
C VAL A 429 7.24 -10.37 -15.56
N GLU A 430 6.90 -11.48 -16.20
CA GLU A 430 7.52 -11.90 -17.45
C GLU A 430 7.34 -10.86 -18.56
N LYS A 431 6.11 -10.39 -18.77
CA LYS A 431 5.82 -9.31 -19.73
C LYS A 431 6.61 -8.04 -19.40
N ARG A 432 6.68 -7.68 -18.13
CA ARG A 432 7.39 -6.47 -17.67
C ARG A 432 8.88 -6.54 -18.03
N PHE A 433 9.55 -7.66 -17.77
CA PHE A 433 10.95 -7.86 -18.11
C PHE A 433 11.19 -7.96 -19.63
N ARG A 434 10.22 -8.43 -20.40
CA ARG A 434 10.31 -8.44 -21.87
C ARG A 434 10.12 -7.07 -22.49
N GLY A 435 9.68 -6.07 -21.72
CA GLY A 435 9.32 -4.74 -22.21
C GLY A 435 8.00 -4.71 -22.98
N GLU A 436 7.15 -5.72 -22.78
CA GLU A 436 5.83 -5.85 -23.41
C GLU A 436 4.71 -5.18 -22.61
N PHE A 437 5.07 -4.51 -21.52
CA PHE A 437 4.15 -4.02 -20.52
C PHE A 437 4.46 -2.56 -20.16
N ASP A 438 3.76 -1.64 -20.82
CA ASP A 438 3.90 -0.20 -20.58
C ASP A 438 2.83 0.38 -19.62
N ARG A 439 1.70 -0.30 -19.45
CA ARG A 439 0.57 0.07 -18.57
C ARG A 439 -0.35 -1.13 -18.39
N CYS A 440 -1.20 -1.06 -17.35
CA CYS A 440 -2.26 -2.04 -17.16
C CYS A 440 -3.33 -1.92 -18.24
N GLU A 441 -3.15 -2.64 -19.35
CA GLU A 441 -4.16 -2.74 -20.41
C GLU A 441 -5.12 -3.91 -20.18
N GLY A 442 -4.68 -4.93 -19.40
CA GLY A 442 -5.43 -6.17 -19.23
C GLY A 442 -6.74 -6.02 -18.45
N CYS A 443 -6.82 -5.05 -17.54
CA CYS A 443 -8.02 -4.80 -16.76
C CYS A 443 -9.03 -3.87 -17.47
N ARG A 444 -8.72 -3.35 -18.65
CA ARG A 444 -9.66 -2.57 -19.47
C ARG A 444 -10.44 -3.50 -20.38
N LYS A 445 -11.76 -3.35 -20.39
CA LYS A 445 -12.57 -3.97 -21.45
C LYS A 445 -12.23 -3.26 -22.76
N THR A 446 -11.74 -3.99 -23.76
CA THR A 446 -11.64 -3.49 -25.13
C THR A 446 -13.05 -3.11 -25.60
N GLN A 447 -13.23 -1.84 -25.97
CA GLN A 447 -14.44 -1.36 -26.61
C GLN A 447 -14.63 -2.00 -27.98
#